data_102b24281f090077dfd9c4a82fcb35ae
#
_entry.id   102b24281f090077dfd9c4a82fcb35ae
#
_cell.length_a   1.000
_cell.length_b   1.000
_cell.length_c   1.000
_cell.angle_alpha   90.00
_cell.angle_beta   90.00
_cell.angle_gamma   90.00
#
_symmetry.space_group_name_H-M   'P 1'
#
loop_
_entity.id
_entity.type
_entity.pdbx_description
1 polymer ?
#
loop_
_entity_poly.entity_id
_entity_poly.type
_entity_poly.pdbx_seq_one_letter_code
_entity_poly.pdbx_strand_id
1 'polypeptide(L)'
;MVIGTYISIITLNVNRLNAPSKRHRLAEWIQKQDPYTCCLQETHFRPRNTYRLKLRGGKKIFHAIGNQKKAGVAMLISDKIDFKIKNVTRDKEGHYIMIKGTTQEENIAIITIYAPNIGAPQYIRQLLTAVKEEIDSNTIIVGDFNTSLIPIDRSSKMKINKETEALNDTIDQIDLIDIYRT
;
A
#
# COMPACT_ATOMS: atom_id res chain seq x y z
N MET A 1 -19.94 -1.07 26.27
CA MET A 1 -20.02 -1.61 24.89
C MET A 1 -18.95 -0.89 24.08
N VAL A 2 -17.84 -1.54 23.76
CA VAL A 2 -16.77 -0.94 22.95
C VAL A 2 -17.27 -1.00 21.51
N ILE A 3 -17.62 0.14 20.92
CA ILE A 3 -17.94 0.23 19.49
C ILE A 3 -16.59 0.25 18.78
N GLY A 4 -16.11 -0.91 18.36
CA GLY A 4 -14.90 -1.01 17.57
C GLY A 4 -15.11 -0.33 16.21
N THR A 5 -14.25 0.60 15.85
CA THR A 5 -14.26 1.20 14.51
C THR A 5 -13.60 0.23 13.54
N TYR A 6 -14.38 -0.33 12.63
CA TYR A 6 -13.85 -1.17 11.57
C TYR A 6 -13.30 -0.28 10.45
N ILE A 7 -11.99 -0.37 10.18
CA ILE A 7 -11.36 0.30 9.04
C ILE A 7 -11.30 -0.68 7.88
N SER A 8 -12.04 -0.42 6.80
CA SER A 8 -11.93 -1.21 5.58
C SER A 8 -10.80 -0.68 4.70
N ILE A 9 -9.86 -1.56 4.36
CA ILE A 9 -8.74 -1.26 3.46
C ILE A 9 -8.86 -2.16 2.23
N ILE A 10 -8.84 -1.55 1.05
CA ILE A 10 -8.76 -2.27 -0.23
C ILE A 10 -7.39 -2.00 -0.83
N THR A 11 -6.72 -3.05 -1.32
CA THR A 11 -5.49 -2.94 -2.10
C THR A 11 -5.72 -3.50 -3.50
N LEU A 12 -5.22 -2.81 -4.53
CA LEU A 12 -5.47 -3.16 -5.93
C LEU A 12 -4.31 -2.73 -6.84
N ASN A 13 -3.70 -3.70 -7.52
CA ASN A 13 -2.82 -3.41 -8.65
C ASN A 13 -3.69 -3.01 -9.85
N VAL A 14 -3.55 -1.76 -10.30
CA VAL A 14 -4.41 -1.19 -11.35
C VAL A 14 -3.79 -1.23 -12.75
N ASN A 15 -2.56 -1.70 -12.87
CA ASN A 15 -1.85 -1.84 -14.15
C ASN A 15 -2.11 -0.64 -15.08
N ARG A 16 -1.60 0.52 -14.73
CA ARG A 16 -1.67 1.80 -15.45
C ARG A 16 -3.06 2.47 -15.48
N LEU A 17 -3.13 3.71 -15.04
CA LEU A 17 -4.33 4.54 -15.03
C LEU A 17 -4.29 5.70 -16.05
N ASN A 18 -3.50 5.58 -17.12
CA ASN A 18 -3.37 6.66 -18.10
C ASN A 18 -4.61 6.82 -19.00
N ALA A 19 -5.36 5.73 -19.26
CA ALA A 19 -6.58 5.78 -20.05
C ALA A 19 -7.76 6.39 -19.26
N PRO A 20 -8.48 7.39 -19.80
CA PRO A 20 -9.62 8.01 -19.13
C PRO A 20 -10.72 7.01 -18.76
N SER A 21 -11.06 6.08 -19.65
CA SER A 21 -12.08 5.05 -19.43
C SER A 21 -11.75 4.14 -18.25
N LYS A 22 -10.46 3.80 -18.07
CA LYS A 22 -10.00 2.96 -16.97
C LYS A 22 -10.10 3.70 -15.62
N ARG A 23 -9.74 4.99 -15.61
CA ARG A 23 -9.91 5.84 -14.42
C ARG A 23 -11.37 5.96 -14.03
N HIS A 24 -12.26 6.13 -15.01
CA HIS A 24 -13.70 6.24 -14.76
C HIS A 24 -14.26 4.96 -14.15
N ARG A 25 -14.00 3.81 -14.75
CA ARG A 25 -14.42 2.50 -14.20
C ARG A 25 -13.87 2.24 -12.80
N LEU A 26 -12.60 2.58 -12.56
CA LEU A 26 -12.01 2.44 -11.23
C LEU A 26 -12.71 3.36 -10.22
N ALA A 27 -12.98 4.61 -10.60
CA ALA A 27 -13.67 5.55 -9.73
C ALA A 27 -15.08 5.07 -9.36
N GLU A 28 -15.85 4.57 -10.33
CA GLU A 28 -17.17 3.98 -10.10
C GLU A 28 -17.09 2.76 -9.17
N TRP A 29 -16.10 1.89 -9.41
CA TRP A 29 -15.91 0.70 -8.60
C TRP A 29 -15.53 1.04 -7.16
N ILE A 30 -14.58 1.96 -6.95
CA ILE A 30 -14.20 2.43 -5.60
C ILE A 30 -15.40 3.08 -4.91
N GLN A 31 -16.21 3.85 -5.64
CA GLN A 31 -17.41 4.46 -5.09
C GLN A 31 -18.45 3.41 -4.66
N LYS A 32 -18.60 2.33 -5.43
CA LYS A 32 -19.51 1.22 -5.10
C LYS A 32 -19.05 0.42 -3.90
N GLN A 33 -17.74 0.15 -3.78
CA GLN A 33 -17.16 -0.55 -2.63
C GLN A 33 -17.12 0.32 -1.37
N ASP A 34 -17.01 1.63 -1.57
CA ASP A 34 -16.99 2.65 -0.53
C ASP A 34 -16.03 2.37 0.64
N PRO A 35 -14.75 1.99 0.39
CA PRO A 35 -13.80 1.69 1.43
C PRO A 35 -13.36 2.95 2.17
N TYR A 36 -12.92 2.78 3.42
CA TYR A 36 -12.27 3.86 4.15
C TYR A 36 -10.90 4.22 3.57
N THR A 37 -10.14 3.21 3.18
CA THR A 37 -8.85 3.41 2.53
C THR A 37 -8.73 2.53 1.29
N CYS A 38 -8.22 3.08 0.20
CA CYS A 38 -7.94 2.34 -1.02
C CYS A 38 -6.48 2.57 -1.44
N CYS A 39 -5.71 1.50 -1.48
CA CYS A 39 -4.30 1.50 -1.86
C CYS A 39 -4.15 0.97 -3.28
N LEU A 40 -3.61 1.79 -4.18
CA LEU A 40 -3.46 1.46 -5.61
C LEU A 40 -1.98 1.31 -5.96
N GLN A 41 -1.64 0.22 -6.65
CA GLN A 41 -0.31 -0.05 -7.17
C GLN A 41 -0.30 0.02 -8.69
N GLU A 42 0.86 0.24 -9.28
CA GLU A 42 1.05 0.40 -10.73
C GLU A 42 0.20 1.52 -11.35
N THR A 43 0.02 2.63 -10.66
CA THR A 43 -0.79 3.74 -11.16
C THR A 43 -0.21 4.37 -12.42
N HIS A 44 1.11 4.42 -12.55
CA HIS A 44 1.85 5.01 -13.67
C HIS A 44 1.37 6.42 -14.04
N PHE A 45 0.92 7.18 -13.05
CA PHE A 45 0.47 8.53 -13.29
C PHE A 45 1.59 9.40 -13.84
N ARG A 46 1.23 10.24 -14.81
CA ARG A 46 2.06 11.39 -15.16
C ARG A 46 1.72 12.54 -14.20
N PRO A 47 2.66 13.41 -13.85
CA PRO A 47 2.38 14.57 -12.96
C PRO A 47 1.13 15.37 -13.37
N ARG A 48 0.90 15.50 -14.68
CA ARG A 48 -0.28 16.19 -15.24
C ARG A 48 -1.60 15.42 -15.08
N ASN A 49 -1.58 14.17 -14.66
CA ASN A 49 -2.77 13.29 -14.62
C ASN A 49 -3.20 12.93 -13.20
N THR A 50 -2.44 13.28 -12.18
CA THR A 50 -2.73 12.92 -10.78
C THR A 50 -4.08 13.45 -10.31
N TYR A 51 -4.46 14.65 -10.72
CA TYR A 51 -5.74 15.28 -10.39
C TYR A 51 -6.94 14.73 -11.18
N ARG A 52 -6.69 13.84 -12.15
CA ARG A 52 -7.75 13.30 -13.04
C ARG A 52 -8.48 12.10 -12.46
N LEU A 53 -8.00 11.49 -11.39
CA LEU A 53 -8.77 10.50 -10.65
C LEU A 53 -9.74 11.23 -9.73
N LYS A 54 -10.83 11.73 -10.30
CA LYS A 54 -11.90 12.40 -9.53
C LYS A 54 -12.81 11.36 -8.92
N LEU A 55 -12.79 11.26 -7.60
CA LEU A 55 -13.72 10.46 -6.84
C LEU A 55 -14.77 11.37 -6.22
N ARG A 56 -16.03 11.01 -6.38
CA ARG A 56 -17.13 11.67 -5.65
C ARG A 56 -17.08 11.21 -4.20
N GLY A 57 -17.45 12.07 -3.25
CA GLY A 57 -17.63 11.68 -1.84
C GLY A 57 -16.40 11.91 -0.95
N GLY A 58 -15.68 13.03 -1.13
CA GLY A 58 -14.76 13.54 -0.11
C GLY A 58 -13.59 12.59 0.22
N LYS A 59 -12.87 12.08 -0.79
CA LYS A 59 -11.66 11.27 -0.57
C LYS A 59 -10.41 12.08 -0.82
N LYS A 60 -9.48 12.04 0.14
CA LYS A 60 -8.13 12.62 -0.03
C LYS A 60 -7.26 11.63 -0.79
N ILE A 61 -6.50 12.10 -1.79
CA ILE A 61 -5.65 11.28 -2.63
C ILE A 61 -4.20 11.67 -2.43
N PHE A 62 -3.35 10.70 -2.15
CA PHE A 62 -1.90 10.84 -2.02
C PHE A 62 -1.21 9.99 -3.06
N HIS A 63 -0.15 10.52 -3.68
CA HIS A 63 0.58 9.82 -4.74
C HIS A 63 2.08 9.80 -4.45
N ALA A 64 2.74 8.69 -4.79
CA ALA A 64 4.17 8.65 -5.05
C ALA A 64 4.35 8.26 -6.53
N ILE A 65 5.06 9.08 -7.28
CA ILE A 65 5.23 8.94 -8.73
C ILE A 65 6.71 8.75 -9.01
N GLY A 66 7.06 7.66 -9.66
CA GLY A 66 8.43 7.41 -10.07
C GLY A 66 8.86 8.26 -11.28
N ASN A 67 10.14 8.58 -11.33
CA ASN A 67 10.73 9.41 -12.40
C ASN A 67 10.61 8.78 -13.78
N GLN A 68 10.50 7.46 -13.91
CA GLN A 68 10.55 6.72 -15.17
C GLN A 68 9.19 6.23 -15.68
N LYS A 69 8.06 6.69 -15.15
CA LYS A 69 6.70 6.23 -15.54
C LYS A 69 6.49 4.70 -15.40
N LYS A 70 7.34 4.01 -14.64
CA LYS A 70 7.34 2.54 -14.52
C LYS A 70 6.75 2.03 -13.20
N ALA A 71 6.51 2.92 -12.27
CA ALA A 71 5.94 2.61 -10.98
C ALA A 71 4.82 3.60 -10.68
N GLY A 72 4.42 3.67 -9.46
CA GLY A 72 3.46 4.62 -8.94
C GLY A 72 2.51 3.94 -8.00
N VAL A 73 2.38 4.51 -6.82
CA VAL A 73 1.39 4.11 -5.84
C VAL A 73 0.51 5.30 -5.49
N ALA A 74 -0.73 5.03 -5.14
CA ALA A 74 -1.64 6.02 -4.62
C ALA A 74 -2.39 5.48 -3.42
N MET A 75 -2.71 6.34 -2.47
CA MET A 75 -3.54 6.04 -1.32
C MET A 75 -4.69 7.03 -1.26
N LEU A 76 -5.90 6.50 -1.18
CA LEU A 76 -7.13 7.27 -1.06
C LEU A 76 -7.69 7.05 0.33
N ILE A 77 -7.97 8.13 1.05
CA ILE A 77 -8.54 8.09 2.41
C ILE A 77 -9.88 8.79 2.38
N SER A 78 -10.92 8.12 2.87
CA SER A 78 -12.28 8.66 2.95
C SER A 78 -12.41 9.67 4.08
N ASP A 79 -13.17 10.74 3.85
CA ASP A 79 -13.53 11.71 4.89
C ASP A 79 -14.54 11.15 5.90
N LYS A 80 -15.06 9.94 5.68
CA LYS A 80 -16.00 9.27 6.60
C LYS A 80 -15.37 8.86 7.92
N ILE A 81 -14.05 8.68 7.95
CA ILE A 81 -13.31 8.47 9.20
C ILE A 81 -12.64 9.78 9.61
N ASP A 82 -12.70 10.06 10.91
CA ASP A 82 -11.93 11.16 11.50
C ASP A 82 -10.43 10.77 11.56
N PHE A 83 -9.82 10.63 10.38
CA PHE A 83 -8.40 10.35 10.27
C PHE A 83 -7.62 11.66 10.11
N LYS A 84 -6.97 12.06 11.19
CA LYS A 84 -6.14 13.27 11.22
C LYS A 84 -4.73 12.91 10.77
N ILE A 85 -4.40 13.26 9.54
CA ILE A 85 -3.08 13.00 8.95
C ILE A 85 -2.03 13.86 9.63
N LYS A 86 -0.98 13.22 10.15
CA LYS A 86 0.17 13.86 10.81
C LYS A 86 1.38 13.96 9.88
N ASN A 87 1.65 12.88 9.14
CA ASN A 87 2.81 12.82 8.25
C ASN A 87 2.52 11.99 7.02
N VAL A 88 3.13 12.37 5.89
CA VAL A 88 3.07 11.63 4.62
C VAL A 88 4.49 11.51 4.06
N THR A 89 5.03 10.30 4.07
CA THR A 89 6.32 9.97 3.48
C THR A 89 6.11 9.33 2.11
N ARG A 90 6.82 9.82 1.10
CA ARG A 90 6.72 9.36 -0.29
C ARG A 90 8.07 8.90 -0.80
N ASP A 91 8.08 7.75 -1.43
CA ASP A 91 9.25 7.30 -2.18
C ASP A 91 9.45 8.10 -3.47
N LYS A 92 10.70 8.45 -3.77
CA LYS A 92 11.07 9.18 -4.99
C LYS A 92 10.92 8.35 -6.26
N GLU A 93 11.08 7.04 -6.15
CA GLU A 93 10.93 6.07 -7.25
C GLU A 93 9.48 5.61 -7.44
N GLY A 94 8.56 6.01 -6.55
CA GLY A 94 7.14 5.70 -6.65
C GLY A 94 6.77 4.29 -6.19
N HIS A 95 7.58 3.67 -5.35
CA HIS A 95 7.36 2.30 -4.88
C HIS A 95 6.59 2.21 -3.57
N TYR A 96 6.57 3.28 -2.76
CA TYR A 96 5.77 3.27 -1.54
C TYR A 96 5.27 4.66 -1.13
N ILE A 97 4.20 4.66 -0.35
CA ILE A 97 3.73 5.80 0.45
C ILE A 97 3.47 5.29 1.86
N MET A 98 3.91 6.05 2.85
CA MET A 98 3.55 5.86 4.24
C MET A 98 2.75 7.08 4.71
N ILE A 99 1.59 6.84 5.31
CA ILE A 99 0.76 7.89 5.92
C ILE A 99 0.58 7.54 7.39
N LYS A 100 0.98 8.47 8.24
CA LYS A 100 0.77 8.41 9.69
C LYS A 100 -0.32 9.40 10.09
N GLY A 101 -1.19 8.99 10.97
CA GLY A 101 -2.26 9.83 11.47
C GLY A 101 -2.87 9.28 12.76
N THR A 102 -3.95 9.92 13.20
CA THR A 102 -4.72 9.47 14.35
C THR A 102 -6.18 9.33 13.98
N THR A 103 -6.82 8.29 14.49
CA THR A 103 -8.26 8.12 14.49
C THR A 103 -8.69 7.67 15.89
N GLN A 104 -9.75 8.28 16.43
CA GLN A 104 -10.24 7.97 17.80
C GLN A 104 -9.12 7.95 18.86
N GLU A 105 -8.21 8.92 18.79
CA GLU A 105 -7.04 9.08 19.69
C GLU A 105 -5.94 8.02 19.54
N GLU A 106 -6.11 7.03 18.67
CA GLU A 106 -5.09 6.03 18.38
C GLU A 106 -4.23 6.45 17.17
N ASN A 107 -2.91 6.25 17.29
CA ASN A 107 -2.01 6.45 16.18
C ASN A 107 -2.09 5.23 15.24
N ILE A 108 -2.17 5.49 13.94
CA ILE A 108 -2.17 4.45 12.90
C ILE A 108 -1.20 4.85 11.81
N ALA A 109 -0.41 3.90 11.34
CA ALA A 109 0.41 4.05 10.14
C ALA A 109 -0.09 3.08 9.06
N ILE A 110 -0.26 3.58 7.84
CA ILE A 110 -0.59 2.76 6.66
C ILE A 110 0.52 2.94 5.64
N ILE A 111 1.12 1.82 5.24
CA ILE A 111 2.17 1.77 4.21
C ILE A 111 1.62 1.00 3.03
N THR A 112 1.55 1.63 1.84
CA THR A 112 1.28 0.92 0.60
C THR A 112 2.56 0.74 -0.19
N ILE A 113 2.82 -0.50 -0.65
CA ILE A 113 4.05 -0.89 -1.34
C ILE A 113 3.70 -1.43 -2.73
N TYR A 114 4.55 -1.10 -3.70
CA TYR A 114 4.67 -1.78 -4.98
C TYR A 114 6.14 -2.17 -5.18
N ALA A 115 6.46 -3.41 -4.87
CA ALA A 115 7.82 -3.91 -5.03
C ALA A 115 8.16 -4.11 -6.51
N PRO A 116 9.41 -3.88 -6.93
CA PRO A 116 9.83 -4.14 -8.31
C PRO A 116 9.72 -5.62 -8.65
N ASN A 117 9.40 -5.96 -9.92
CA ASN A 117 9.26 -7.35 -10.35
C ASN A 117 10.57 -8.16 -10.23
N ILE A 118 11.72 -7.49 -10.27
CA ILE A 118 13.04 -8.11 -10.11
C ILE A 118 13.65 -7.59 -8.82
N GLY A 119 14.14 -8.51 -7.97
CA GLY A 119 14.76 -8.16 -6.68
C GLY A 119 13.75 -7.71 -5.60
N ALA A 120 12.47 -8.10 -5.73
CA ALA A 120 11.43 -7.75 -4.78
C ALA A 120 11.79 -8.09 -3.32
N PRO A 121 12.28 -9.30 -2.96
CA PRO A 121 12.62 -9.63 -1.59
C PRO A 121 13.68 -8.69 -1.01
N GLN A 122 14.73 -8.41 -1.77
CA GLN A 122 15.79 -7.50 -1.34
C GLN A 122 15.26 -6.07 -1.15
N TYR A 123 14.43 -5.59 -2.08
CA TYR A 123 13.82 -4.26 -1.99
C TYR A 123 12.95 -4.13 -0.73
N ILE A 124 12.06 -5.10 -0.48
CA ILE A 124 11.17 -5.07 0.68
C ILE A 124 11.98 -5.10 1.97
N ARG A 125 12.99 -5.95 2.06
CA ARG A 125 13.89 -6.02 3.21
C ARG A 125 14.58 -4.68 3.48
N GLN A 126 15.10 -4.03 2.45
CA GLN A 126 15.72 -2.70 2.58
C GLN A 126 14.72 -1.65 3.04
N LEU A 127 13.51 -1.65 2.48
CA LEU A 127 12.44 -0.74 2.88
C LEU A 127 12.05 -0.96 4.35
N LEU A 128 11.76 -2.19 4.75
CA LEU A 128 11.38 -2.52 6.12
C LEU A 128 12.48 -2.14 7.12
N THR A 129 13.74 -2.37 6.77
CA THR A 129 14.88 -1.95 7.60
C THR A 129 14.95 -0.42 7.71
N ALA A 130 14.72 0.31 6.62
CA ALA A 130 14.77 1.77 6.61
C ALA A 130 13.65 2.42 7.43
N VAL A 131 12.46 1.79 7.48
CA VAL A 131 11.31 2.31 8.22
C VAL A 131 11.09 1.62 9.58
N LYS A 132 12.01 0.77 10.00
CA LYS A 132 11.89 -0.06 11.22
C LYS A 132 11.48 0.73 12.45
N GLU A 133 12.14 1.86 12.69
CA GLU A 133 11.85 2.73 13.85
C GLU A 133 10.49 3.44 13.77
N GLU A 134 9.83 3.34 12.61
CA GLU A 134 8.53 3.93 12.34
C GLU A 134 7.39 2.91 12.37
N ILE A 135 7.71 1.62 12.47
CA ILE A 135 6.76 0.50 12.54
C ILE A 135 6.46 0.21 14.01
N ASP A 136 5.18 0.08 14.32
CA ASP A 136 4.66 -0.33 15.62
C ASP A 136 3.47 -1.29 15.45
N SER A 137 2.86 -1.71 16.55
CA SER A 137 1.68 -2.62 16.56
C SER A 137 0.47 -2.06 15.82
N ASN A 138 0.43 -0.75 15.55
CA ASN A 138 -0.65 -0.07 14.83
C ASN A 138 -0.27 0.25 13.38
N THR A 139 0.76 -0.40 12.84
CA THR A 139 1.20 -0.23 11.46
C THR A 139 0.61 -1.32 10.57
N ILE A 140 -0.03 -0.91 9.48
CA ILE A 140 -0.62 -1.79 8.46
C ILE A 140 0.16 -1.62 7.17
N ILE A 141 0.72 -2.72 6.65
CA ILE A 141 1.46 -2.76 5.39
C ILE A 141 0.65 -3.54 4.37
N VAL A 142 0.37 -2.92 3.24
CA VAL A 142 -0.42 -3.51 2.15
C VAL A 142 0.22 -3.23 0.79
N GLY A 143 -0.11 -4.02 -0.21
CA GLY A 143 0.30 -3.73 -1.57
C GLY A 143 0.63 -4.96 -2.40
N ASP A 144 1.39 -4.73 -3.45
CA ASP A 144 1.91 -5.77 -4.34
C ASP A 144 3.39 -6.01 -4.03
N PHE A 145 3.66 -7.11 -3.34
CA PHE A 145 5.00 -7.45 -2.89
C PHE A 145 5.84 -8.14 -3.98
N ASN A 146 5.24 -8.58 -5.09
CA ASN A 146 5.92 -9.28 -6.19
C ASN A 146 6.85 -10.43 -5.72
N THR A 147 6.55 -11.03 -4.58
CA THR A 147 7.25 -12.17 -4.02
C THR A 147 6.31 -12.97 -3.13
N SER A 148 6.56 -14.26 -3.03
CA SER A 148 5.86 -15.13 -2.08
C SER A 148 6.51 -15.00 -0.70
N LEU A 149 5.76 -14.55 0.28
CA LEU A 149 6.25 -14.41 1.65
C LEU A 149 6.25 -15.76 2.40
N ILE A 150 5.40 -16.71 2.00
CA ILE A 150 5.29 -18.02 2.66
C ILE A 150 5.31 -19.18 1.66
N PRO A 151 5.66 -20.41 2.14
CA PRO A 151 5.72 -21.60 1.29
C PRO A 151 4.41 -21.94 0.55
N ILE A 152 3.25 -21.63 1.14
CA ILE A 152 1.93 -21.90 0.56
C ILE A 152 1.64 -21.06 -0.70
N ASP A 153 2.25 -19.89 -0.83
CA ASP A 153 2.14 -19.04 -2.03
C ASP A 153 2.89 -19.57 -3.23
N ARG A 154 3.59 -20.69 -3.05
CA ARG A 154 4.51 -21.21 -4.05
C ARG A 154 3.92 -22.46 -4.70
N SER A 155 4.10 -22.56 -6.01
CA SER A 155 3.98 -23.87 -6.65
C SER A 155 5.03 -24.80 -6.04
N SER A 156 4.69 -26.07 -5.82
CA SER A 156 5.52 -27.13 -5.17
C SER A 156 6.93 -27.33 -5.75
N LYS A 157 7.29 -26.62 -6.82
CA LYS A 157 8.59 -26.69 -7.51
C LYS A 157 9.53 -25.50 -7.25
N MET A 158 9.08 -24.47 -6.55
CA MET A 158 9.91 -23.28 -6.31
C MET A 158 10.80 -23.45 -5.07
N LYS A 159 12.11 -23.54 -5.26
CA LYS A 159 13.09 -23.48 -4.15
C LYS A 159 13.08 -22.09 -3.52
N ILE A 160 13.13 -22.04 -2.19
CA ILE A 160 13.35 -20.81 -1.44
C ILE A 160 14.74 -20.28 -1.83
N ASN A 161 14.82 -19.06 -2.29
CA ASN A 161 16.12 -18.44 -2.48
C ASN A 161 16.54 -17.73 -1.16
N LYS A 162 17.83 -17.50 -1.01
CA LYS A 162 18.42 -16.86 0.18
C LYS A 162 17.85 -15.45 0.45
N GLU A 163 17.44 -14.74 -0.58
CA GLU A 163 16.86 -13.40 -0.44
C GLU A 163 15.47 -13.43 0.19
N THR A 164 14.66 -14.43 -0.14
CA THR A 164 13.34 -14.63 0.46
C THR A 164 13.45 -15.10 1.92
N GLU A 165 14.41 -15.96 2.23
CA GLU A 165 14.72 -16.35 3.61
C GLU A 165 15.10 -15.15 4.45
N ALA A 166 16.04 -14.33 3.96
CA ALA A 166 16.47 -13.11 4.65
C ALA A 166 15.33 -12.08 4.80
N LEU A 167 14.37 -12.04 3.87
CA LEU A 167 13.18 -11.21 4.02
C LEU A 167 12.26 -11.74 5.13
N ASN A 168 12.01 -13.04 5.18
CA ASN A 168 11.19 -13.65 6.22
C ASN A 168 11.80 -13.41 7.60
N ASP A 169 13.12 -13.61 7.75
CA ASP A 169 13.84 -13.30 9.00
C ASP A 169 13.64 -11.83 9.41
N THR A 170 13.63 -10.91 8.45
CA THR A 170 13.40 -9.48 8.74
C THR A 170 11.95 -9.24 9.20
N ILE A 171 10.96 -9.88 8.56
CA ILE A 171 9.55 -9.78 8.93
C ILE A 171 9.35 -10.28 10.37
N ASP A 172 9.95 -11.42 10.71
CA ASP A 172 9.89 -11.99 12.05
C ASP A 172 10.58 -11.10 13.10
N GLN A 173 11.73 -10.49 12.76
CA GLN A 173 12.46 -9.57 13.66
C GLN A 173 11.70 -8.28 14.00
N ILE A 174 10.78 -7.84 13.17
CA ILE A 174 9.95 -6.65 13.40
C ILE A 174 8.51 -6.98 13.79
N ASP A 175 8.26 -8.26 14.15
CA ASP A 175 6.96 -8.76 14.64
C ASP A 175 5.77 -8.47 13.69
N LEU A 176 6.01 -8.47 12.38
CA LEU A 176 4.93 -8.37 11.41
C LEU A 176 4.23 -9.70 11.20
N ILE A 177 2.91 -9.66 11.16
CA ILE A 177 2.06 -10.83 10.92
C ILE A 177 1.25 -10.68 9.63
N ASP A 178 1.04 -11.77 8.92
CA ASP A 178 0.15 -11.81 7.76
C ASP A 178 -1.31 -12.01 8.21
N ILE A 179 -2.08 -10.93 8.24
CA ILE A 179 -3.46 -10.92 8.72
C ILE A 179 -4.46 -11.64 7.81
N TYR A 180 -4.10 -11.98 6.59
CA TYR A 180 -4.98 -12.75 5.70
C TYR A 180 -4.93 -14.26 5.96
N ARG A 181 -4.02 -14.73 6.82
CA ARG A 181 -3.68 -16.15 6.96
C ARG A 181 -3.52 -16.63 8.40
N THR A 182 -3.93 -15.82 9.34
CA THR A 182 -4.03 -16.19 10.76
C THR A 182 -5.35 -16.90 11.06
#